data_7999f1b5b144be15f9e7647d37907e66
#
_entry.id   7999f1b5b144be15f9e7647d37907e66
#
_cell.length_a   1.000
_cell.length_b   1.000
_cell.length_c   1.000
_cell.angle_alpha   90.00
_cell.angle_beta   90.00
_cell.angle_gamma   90.00
#
_symmetry.space_group_name_H-M   'P 1'
#
loop_
_entity.id
_entity.type
_entity.pdbx_description
1 polymer ?
#
loop_
_entity_poly.entity_id
_entity_poly.type
_entity_poly.pdbx_seq_one_letter_code
_entity_poly.pdbx_strand_id
1 'polypeptide(L)'
;MEEAGCRNIIFSSSATVYGDPKEIPITENCPKGICTNPYGWTKWMQEQMLIYLQKASPEWNVILLRYFNPIGAHHSRKIGEDPKGIPNNLLPYVAKVASGALEKVHVYGNDYDTKDCTGVIDYIHVV
;
A
#
# COMPACT_ATOMS: atom_id res chain seq x y z
N MET A 1 -10.40 14.45 -17.40
CA MET A 1 -9.57 15.43 -16.69
C MET A 1 -9.10 16.52 -17.66
N GLU A 2 -8.48 16.18 -18.76
CA GLU A 2 -7.98 17.14 -19.75
C GLU A 2 -9.08 18.06 -20.30
N GLU A 3 -10.21 17.53 -20.73
CA GLU A 3 -11.37 18.29 -21.19
C GLU A 3 -11.90 19.30 -20.14
N ALA A 4 -11.71 18.98 -18.85
CA ALA A 4 -12.07 19.86 -17.74
C ALA A 4 -10.93 20.82 -17.32
N GLY A 5 -9.82 20.88 -18.07
CA GLY A 5 -8.66 21.71 -17.77
C GLY A 5 -7.87 21.28 -16.52
N CYS A 6 -8.16 20.11 -15.94
CA CYS A 6 -7.44 19.61 -14.76
C CYS A 6 -6.30 18.68 -15.21
N ARG A 7 -5.07 19.11 -14.97
CA ARG A 7 -3.85 18.38 -15.32
C ARG A 7 -2.99 18.04 -14.11
N ASN A 8 -3.55 18.07 -12.91
CA ASN A 8 -2.89 17.66 -11.67
C ASN A 8 -3.50 16.35 -11.20
N ILE A 9 -2.68 15.31 -11.01
CA ILE A 9 -3.12 14.01 -10.52
C ILE A 9 -2.21 13.52 -9.41
N ILE A 10 -2.81 13.09 -8.31
CA ILE A 10 -2.15 12.33 -7.26
C ILE A 10 -2.69 10.89 -7.36
N PHE A 11 -1.80 9.96 -7.64
CA PHE A 11 -2.16 8.56 -7.81
C PHE A 11 -1.73 7.73 -6.60
N SER A 12 -2.70 7.07 -5.96
CA SER A 12 -2.46 6.11 -4.89
C SER A 12 -1.92 4.81 -5.47
N SER A 13 -0.60 4.73 -5.56
CA SER A 13 0.11 3.51 -5.90
C SER A 13 0.36 2.65 -4.66
N SER A 14 1.32 1.75 -4.70
CA SER A 14 1.63 0.82 -3.61
C SER A 14 3.11 0.46 -3.62
N ALA A 15 3.67 0.19 -2.44
CA ALA A 15 5.01 -0.36 -2.30
C ALA A 15 5.17 -1.75 -2.98
N THR A 16 4.07 -2.45 -3.27
CA THR A 16 4.11 -3.74 -4.01
C THR A 16 4.71 -3.63 -5.41
N VAL A 17 4.85 -2.42 -5.97
CA VAL A 17 5.54 -2.20 -7.26
C VAL A 17 7.03 -2.48 -7.20
N TYR A 18 7.63 -2.51 -6.02
CA TYR A 18 9.04 -2.86 -5.82
C TYR A 18 9.29 -4.38 -5.85
N GLY A 19 8.23 -5.19 -5.69
CA GLY A 19 8.37 -6.65 -5.58
C GLY A 19 9.20 -7.05 -4.36
N ASP A 20 10.14 -7.97 -4.57
CA ASP A 20 11.11 -8.37 -3.54
C ASP A 20 12.32 -7.42 -3.60
N PRO A 21 12.46 -6.48 -2.65
CA PRO A 21 13.50 -5.47 -2.70
C PRO A 21 14.87 -6.09 -2.41
N LYS A 22 15.89 -5.65 -3.16
CA LYS A 22 17.28 -6.07 -2.93
C LYS A 22 17.98 -5.23 -1.86
N GLU A 23 17.44 -4.06 -1.55
CA GLU A 23 18.00 -3.10 -0.60
C GLU A 23 16.93 -2.67 0.39
N ILE A 24 17.33 -2.57 1.67
CA ILE A 24 16.51 -2.10 2.79
C ILE A 24 17.32 -1.03 3.53
N PRO A 25 16.75 0.15 3.77
CA PRO A 25 15.38 0.58 3.48
C PRO A 25 15.11 0.81 1.98
N ILE A 26 13.86 0.55 1.56
CA ILE A 26 13.41 0.81 0.19
C ILE A 26 13.33 2.31 -0.04
N THR A 27 13.96 2.78 -1.12
CA THR A 27 13.90 4.16 -1.59
C THR A 27 13.18 4.26 -2.94
N GLU A 28 12.82 5.47 -3.37
CA GLU A 28 12.19 5.70 -4.67
C GLU A 28 13.09 5.30 -5.85
N ASN A 29 14.41 5.18 -5.64
CA ASN A 29 15.38 4.78 -6.65
C ASN A 29 15.50 3.26 -6.79
N CYS A 30 14.97 2.48 -5.85
CA CYS A 30 15.00 1.02 -5.92
C CYS A 30 14.34 0.52 -7.21
N PRO A 31 14.82 -0.61 -7.78
CA PRO A 31 14.21 -1.25 -8.95
C PRO A 31 12.72 -1.53 -8.73
N LYS A 32 11.94 -1.40 -9.78
CA LYS A 32 10.49 -1.57 -9.81
C LYS A 32 10.05 -2.40 -10.99
N GLY A 33 8.82 -2.94 -10.94
CA GLY A 33 8.23 -3.64 -12.07
C GLY A 33 8.48 -5.15 -12.09
N ILE A 34 9.02 -5.71 -11.01
CA ILE A 34 9.10 -7.17 -10.79
C ILE A 34 8.10 -7.49 -9.66
N CYS A 35 6.81 -7.31 -9.97
CA CYS A 35 5.76 -7.50 -8.97
C CYS A 35 5.48 -8.99 -8.74
N THR A 36 5.30 -9.37 -7.48
CA THR A 36 5.06 -10.75 -7.04
C THR A 36 3.58 -11.16 -7.05
N ASN A 37 2.68 -10.21 -7.32
CA ASN A 37 1.25 -10.44 -7.31
C ASN A 37 0.50 -9.57 -8.34
N PRO A 38 -0.73 -9.97 -8.77
CA PRO A 38 -1.50 -9.23 -9.78
C PRO A 38 -1.83 -7.80 -9.37
N TYR A 39 -2.07 -7.53 -8.08
CA TYR A 39 -2.34 -6.18 -7.59
C TYR A 39 -1.14 -5.25 -7.84
N GLY A 40 0.07 -5.68 -7.48
CA GLY A 40 1.30 -4.92 -7.75
C GLY A 40 1.45 -4.61 -9.24
N TRP A 41 1.18 -5.59 -10.12
CA TRP A 41 1.19 -5.37 -11.57
C TRP A 41 0.20 -4.33 -12.03
N THR A 42 -1.04 -4.33 -11.51
CA THR A 42 -2.03 -3.30 -11.88
C THR A 42 -1.55 -1.90 -11.49
N LYS A 43 -0.95 -1.75 -10.29
CA LYS A 43 -0.40 -0.46 -9.83
C LYS A 43 0.79 -0.03 -10.69
N TRP A 44 1.70 -0.94 -10.98
CA TRP A 44 2.86 -0.66 -11.83
C TRP A 44 2.47 -0.23 -13.24
N MET A 45 1.54 -0.92 -13.88
CA MET A 45 1.04 -0.54 -15.20
C MET A 45 0.42 0.85 -15.21
N GLN A 46 -0.37 1.20 -14.20
CA GLN A 46 -0.95 2.53 -14.06
C GLN A 46 0.12 3.61 -13.84
N GLU A 47 1.16 3.34 -13.05
CA GLU A 47 2.31 4.26 -12.93
C GLU A 47 2.96 4.51 -14.29
N GLN A 48 3.19 3.45 -15.08
CA GLN A 48 3.79 3.60 -16.41
C GLN A 48 2.93 4.46 -17.33
N MET A 49 1.60 4.25 -17.35
CA MET A 49 0.68 5.08 -18.12
C MET A 49 0.79 6.56 -17.74
N LEU A 50 0.81 6.86 -16.44
CA LEU A 50 0.91 8.24 -15.94
C LEU A 50 2.27 8.88 -16.21
N ILE A 51 3.36 8.12 -16.08
CA ILE A 51 4.72 8.58 -16.41
C ILE A 51 4.82 8.92 -17.90
N TYR A 52 4.28 8.08 -18.77
CA TYR A 52 4.30 8.34 -20.21
C TYR A 52 3.34 9.45 -20.62
N LEU A 53 2.20 9.60 -19.95
CA LEU A 53 1.32 10.76 -20.13
C LEU A 53 2.09 12.05 -19.86
N GLN A 54 2.77 12.16 -18.73
CA GLN A 54 3.54 13.35 -18.39
C GLN A 54 4.71 13.61 -19.36
N LYS A 55 5.36 12.53 -19.85
CA LYS A 55 6.41 12.68 -20.88
C LYS A 55 5.87 13.21 -22.22
N ALA A 56 4.69 12.76 -22.61
CA ALA A 56 4.04 13.20 -23.84
C ALA A 56 3.44 14.60 -23.75
N SER A 57 2.97 14.98 -22.57
CA SER A 57 2.30 16.25 -22.27
C SER A 57 2.88 16.86 -20.98
N PRO A 58 3.97 17.65 -21.09
CA PRO A 58 4.70 18.16 -19.91
C PRO A 58 3.89 19.07 -18.98
N GLU A 59 2.75 19.56 -19.41
CA GLU A 59 1.80 20.33 -18.61
C GLU A 59 1.07 19.50 -17.53
N TRP A 60 1.16 18.19 -17.58
CA TRP A 60 0.64 17.31 -16.52
C TRP A 60 1.58 17.27 -15.31
N ASN A 61 1.01 17.42 -14.14
CA ASN A 61 1.69 17.19 -12.87
C ASN A 61 1.21 15.86 -12.28
N VAL A 62 2.10 14.88 -12.22
CA VAL A 62 1.80 13.54 -11.72
C VAL A 62 2.59 13.28 -10.44
N ILE A 63 1.89 12.96 -9.36
CA ILE A 63 2.46 12.53 -8.10
C ILE A 63 2.06 11.08 -7.86
N LEU A 64 3.04 10.20 -7.67
CA LEU A 64 2.84 8.77 -7.41
C LEU A 64 3.14 8.48 -5.95
N LEU A 65 2.11 8.15 -5.15
CA LEU A 65 2.25 7.81 -3.74
C LEU A 65 2.27 6.30 -3.56
N ARG A 66 3.42 5.73 -3.20
CA ARG A 66 3.60 4.30 -2.98
C ARG A 66 3.44 3.97 -1.52
N TYR A 67 2.21 3.75 -1.11
CA TYR A 67 1.90 3.42 0.28
C TYR A 67 2.44 2.04 0.65
N PHE A 68 3.00 1.94 1.86
CA PHE A 68 3.22 0.69 2.57
C PHE A 68 1.89 0.25 3.22
N ASN A 69 1.86 -0.06 4.50
CA ASN A 69 0.64 -0.52 5.16
C ASN A 69 0.05 0.61 6.00
N PRO A 70 -0.96 1.34 5.50
CA PRO A 70 -1.63 2.37 6.30
C PRO A 70 -2.41 1.72 7.43
N ILE A 71 -2.30 2.31 8.63
CA ILE A 71 -3.03 1.88 9.82
C ILE A 71 -3.58 3.08 10.59
N GLY A 72 -4.49 2.81 11.52
CA GLY A 72 -5.02 3.80 12.43
C GLY A 72 -6.35 4.40 12.00
N ALA A 73 -6.82 5.34 12.80
CA ALA A 73 -8.06 6.04 12.59
C ALA A 73 -7.92 7.51 12.99
N HIS A 74 -8.75 8.37 12.43
CA HIS A 74 -8.77 9.77 12.79
C HIS A 74 -9.18 9.95 14.27
N HIS A 75 -8.56 10.89 14.97
CA HIS A 75 -8.80 11.14 16.40
C HIS A 75 -10.27 11.46 16.73
N SER A 76 -11.06 11.96 15.78
CA SER A 76 -12.50 12.17 15.96
C SER A 76 -13.31 10.89 16.12
N ARG A 77 -12.74 9.72 15.87
CA ARG A 77 -13.42 8.40 15.84
C ARG A 77 -14.54 8.27 14.79
N LYS A 78 -14.64 9.20 13.86
CA LYS A 78 -15.67 9.21 12.80
C LYS A 78 -15.16 8.62 11.48
N ILE A 79 -13.84 8.52 11.32
CA ILE A 79 -13.17 7.99 10.12
C ILE A 79 -12.14 6.97 10.58
N GLY A 80 -12.20 5.78 10.02
CA GLY A 80 -11.32 4.67 10.31
C GLY A 80 -11.58 3.50 9.35
N GLU A 81 -10.97 2.36 9.62
CA GLU A 81 -11.14 1.15 8.84
C GLU A 81 -12.10 0.19 9.55
N ASP A 82 -13.26 -0.05 8.94
CA ASP A 82 -14.25 -1.05 9.41
C ASP A 82 -14.75 -1.88 8.21
N PRO A 83 -13.94 -2.82 7.71
CA PRO A 83 -14.31 -3.64 6.57
C PRO A 83 -15.49 -4.56 6.89
N LYS A 84 -16.39 -4.72 5.91
CA LYS A 84 -17.47 -5.69 5.99
C LYS A 84 -16.89 -7.12 5.91
N GLY A 85 -17.35 -8.00 6.81
CA GLY A 85 -16.89 -9.39 6.87
C GLY A 85 -15.57 -9.56 7.61
N ILE A 86 -14.79 -10.59 7.22
CA ILE A 86 -13.48 -10.88 7.82
C ILE A 86 -12.44 -9.95 7.19
N PRO A 87 -11.70 -9.15 8.01
CA PRO A 87 -10.67 -8.26 7.50
C PRO A 87 -9.49 -9.01 6.88
N ASN A 88 -8.94 -8.47 5.79
CA ASN A 88 -7.70 -8.97 5.19
C ASN A 88 -6.45 -8.27 5.76
N ASN A 89 -6.60 -7.06 6.31
CA ASN A 89 -5.51 -6.32 6.93
C ASN A 89 -5.33 -6.71 8.39
N LEU A 90 -4.09 -6.72 8.86
CA LEU A 90 -3.74 -7.18 10.19
C LEU A 90 -4.44 -6.40 11.30
N LEU A 91 -4.35 -5.07 11.29
CA LEU A 91 -4.83 -4.24 12.39
C LEU A 91 -6.35 -4.35 12.61
N PRO A 92 -7.22 -4.24 11.58
CA PRO A 92 -8.66 -4.44 11.77
C PRO A 92 -9.00 -5.88 12.18
N TYR A 93 -8.20 -6.88 11.76
CA TYR A 93 -8.38 -8.26 12.21
C TYR A 93 -8.10 -8.39 13.72
N VAL A 94 -6.95 -7.88 14.17
CA VAL A 94 -6.57 -7.86 15.59
C VAL A 94 -7.60 -7.10 16.42
N ALA A 95 -8.10 -5.96 15.94
CA ALA A 95 -9.13 -5.18 16.62
C ALA A 95 -10.44 -5.98 16.78
N LYS A 96 -10.85 -6.76 15.77
CA LYS A 96 -12.03 -7.65 15.88
C LYS A 96 -11.81 -8.81 16.84
N VAL A 97 -10.60 -9.33 16.95
CA VAL A 97 -10.28 -10.34 18.00
C VAL A 97 -10.31 -9.68 19.39
N ALA A 98 -9.69 -8.53 19.55
CA ALA A 98 -9.68 -7.81 20.83
C ALA A 98 -11.07 -7.40 21.31
N SER A 99 -12.00 -7.11 20.39
CA SER A 99 -13.40 -6.82 20.72
C SER A 99 -14.27 -8.07 20.93
N GLY A 100 -13.74 -9.27 20.73
CA GLY A 100 -14.48 -10.53 20.83
C GLY A 100 -15.33 -10.89 19.60
N ALA A 101 -15.26 -10.08 18.53
CA ALA A 101 -15.99 -10.36 17.28
C ALA A 101 -15.37 -11.51 16.47
N LEU A 102 -14.08 -11.79 16.69
CA LEU A 102 -13.38 -12.96 16.16
C LEU A 102 -12.69 -13.71 17.31
N GLU A 103 -12.55 -15.03 17.14
CA GLU A 103 -12.05 -15.91 18.20
C GLU A 103 -10.55 -15.71 18.48
N LYS A 104 -9.73 -15.66 17.43
CA LYS A 104 -8.26 -15.66 17.54
C LYS A 104 -7.59 -15.09 16.31
N VAL A 105 -6.34 -14.65 16.48
CA VAL A 105 -5.44 -14.32 15.38
C VAL A 105 -4.73 -15.60 14.91
N HIS A 106 -4.65 -15.80 13.61
CA HIS A 106 -3.89 -16.90 13.02
C HIS A 106 -2.52 -16.42 12.55
N VAL A 107 -1.47 -17.13 12.95
CA VAL A 107 -0.11 -16.91 12.45
C VAL A 107 0.19 -17.97 11.39
N TYR A 108 0.46 -17.52 10.16
CA TYR A 108 0.70 -18.37 8.99
C TYR A 108 2.19 -18.50 8.69
N GLY A 109 2.93 -19.13 9.57
CA GLY A 109 4.36 -19.35 9.45
C GLY A 109 5.18 -18.55 10.47
N ASN A 110 6.33 -19.12 10.83
CA ASN A 110 7.27 -18.57 11.77
C ASN A 110 8.71 -18.97 11.38
N ASP A 111 8.95 -19.05 10.08
CA ASP A 111 10.18 -19.57 9.47
C ASP A 111 10.93 -18.50 8.65
N TYR A 112 10.58 -17.23 8.82
CA TYR A 112 11.32 -16.12 8.21
C TYR A 112 12.69 -15.94 8.88
N ASP A 113 13.70 -15.57 8.08
CA ASP A 113 15.03 -15.22 8.56
C ASP A 113 15.03 -13.80 9.17
N THR A 114 14.33 -13.66 10.29
CA THR A 114 14.16 -12.42 11.06
C THR A 114 14.27 -12.71 12.54
N LYS A 115 14.50 -11.67 13.35
CA LYS A 115 14.73 -11.81 14.80
C LYS A 115 13.60 -12.56 15.53
N ASP A 116 12.36 -12.38 15.09
CA ASP A 116 11.18 -13.00 15.68
C ASP A 116 10.54 -14.07 14.78
N CYS A 117 11.25 -14.45 13.71
CA CYS A 117 10.81 -15.43 12.73
C CYS A 117 9.51 -15.05 12.00
N THR A 118 9.14 -13.77 12.00
CA THR A 118 7.98 -13.25 11.25
C THR A 118 8.38 -12.31 10.11
N GLY A 119 7.46 -12.01 9.21
CA GLY A 119 7.71 -11.07 8.12
C GLY A 119 7.86 -9.63 8.64
N VAL A 120 8.88 -8.92 8.17
CA VAL A 120 9.07 -7.50 8.46
C VAL A 120 8.16 -6.66 7.59
N ILE A 121 7.37 -5.79 8.21
CA ILE A 121 6.39 -4.93 7.53
C ILE A 121 6.47 -3.52 8.11
N ASP A 122 6.47 -2.51 7.24
CA ASP A 122 6.35 -1.12 7.65
C ASP A 122 4.89 -0.68 7.70
N TYR A 123 4.54 0.01 8.77
CA TYR A 123 3.24 0.63 8.97
C TYR A 123 3.35 2.14 9.00
N ILE A 124 2.37 2.82 8.39
CA ILE A 124 2.27 4.28 8.41
C ILE A 124 0.92 4.69 8.98
N HIS A 125 0.92 5.61 9.95
CA HIS A 125 -0.33 6.12 10.51
C HIS A 125 -1.02 7.04 9.50
N VAL A 126 -2.36 6.92 9.40
CA VAL A 126 -3.17 7.65 8.39
C VAL A 126 -3.38 9.13 8.69
N VAL A 127 -2.91 9.62 9.85
CA VAL A 127 -3.03 11.03 10.28
C VAL A 127 -1.66 11.59 10.59
#